data_98fd7aaa4d11c7bb63d194a93021316e
#
_entry.id   98fd7aaa4d11c7bb63d194a93021316e
#
_cell.length_a   1.000
_cell.length_b   1.000
_cell.length_c   1.000
_cell.angle_alpha   90.00
_cell.angle_beta   90.00
_cell.angle_gamma   90.00
#
_symmetry.space_group_name_H-M   'P 1'
#
loop_
_entity.id
_entity.type
_entity.pdbx_description
1 polymer ?
#
loop_
_entity_poly.entity_id
_entity_poly.type
_entity_poly.pdbx_seq_one_letter_code
_entity_poly.pdbx_strand_id
1 'polypeptide(L)'
;MIREKKIIVPDYQRAYSWETSQNGKENKHTNVFVCDLEDYIKSKVTTPYYFGHFLFENKGEMYAIIDGQQRLTTIVIFLSALFKELKSRRELNEDEEQAYEDMVKRGSKYKFETVAYDSQFFKDYVIDGSKTNDNTETVSAQRIAEAYKFFTSYLKGQETETIEKLLNAIKTASCTTHIVENETEAIQMFIFQNNRGKKPSNLEIVKAQFMFHIHLYGQRDTKELINEVKTRFEKIYKSISRIENRINEDDVLVYTLRVYNNSLREGNSLERIDRKLSEGNDSIIFIKDFTRSLEESFDYLTQFFDRDEKEYFFVHSLVSLGSIALALPFVIKAYKFNLSIVEKEKLYNALESLILRDRLIGTRADMISRLNDIYQSFSAENPSVTPIVERVQYLKETSDWWWAYWNNEQLEYSVNGYIKPYLAKYILWKYENYLEAQGKGGYNPIRFDRIESPELEHISPQTPTNGEPIAAGYSEYDEDFKREYLDCLGNYLLLSKSHNCSIGNSPFKDKRDSYTYLAQQREIQKMTNEENPLWTKELINERYKKIVEFIMSTF
;
A
#
# COMPACT_ATOMS: atom_id res chain seq x y z
N MET A 1 -31.22 -0.05 -18.31
CA MET A 1 -29.77 0.20 -18.37
C MET A 1 -29.01 -1.08 -18.72
N ILE A 2 -28.74 -2.01 -17.78
CA ILE A 2 -28.01 -3.27 -18.05
C ILE A 2 -28.76 -4.20 -19.03
N ARG A 3 -30.09 -4.17 -19.03
CA ARG A 3 -30.93 -4.97 -19.96
C ARG A 3 -30.70 -4.64 -21.42
N GLU A 4 -30.45 -3.38 -21.75
CA GLU A 4 -30.44 -2.88 -23.13
C GLU A 4 -29.14 -3.27 -23.85
N LYS A 5 -28.01 -2.95 -23.27
CA LYS A 5 -26.68 -3.20 -23.85
C LYS A 5 -25.73 -3.77 -22.81
N LYS A 6 -24.70 -4.44 -23.30
CA LYS A 6 -23.56 -4.83 -22.46
C LYS A 6 -22.84 -3.58 -21.96
N ILE A 7 -22.43 -3.58 -20.68
CA ILE A 7 -21.65 -2.50 -20.09
C ILE A 7 -20.22 -2.97 -19.86
N ILE A 8 -19.25 -2.14 -20.23
CA ILE A 8 -17.83 -2.41 -20.00
C ILE A 8 -17.22 -1.28 -19.15
N VAL A 9 -16.26 -1.65 -18.30
CA VAL A 9 -15.36 -0.71 -17.66
C VAL A 9 -14.11 -0.58 -18.54
N PRO A 10 -13.86 0.58 -19.15
CA PRO A 10 -12.68 0.78 -20.00
C PRO A 10 -11.38 0.65 -19.17
N ASP A 11 -10.30 0.14 -19.77
CA ASP A 11 -9.02 -0.08 -19.08
C ASP A 11 -8.32 1.22 -18.65
N TYR A 12 -8.68 2.36 -19.24
CA TYR A 12 -8.24 3.67 -18.78
C TYR A 12 -9.02 4.17 -17.56
N GLN A 13 -10.01 3.44 -17.06
CA GLN A 13 -10.67 3.70 -15.79
C GLN A 13 -10.00 2.92 -14.66
N ARG A 14 -10.16 3.44 -13.43
CA ARG A 14 -9.65 2.77 -12.24
C ARG A 14 -10.37 1.42 -12.05
N ALA A 15 -9.62 0.38 -11.68
CA ALA A 15 -10.20 -0.90 -11.32
C ALA A 15 -11.06 -0.83 -10.05
N TYR A 16 -11.67 -1.94 -9.67
CA TYR A 16 -12.51 -2.02 -8.48
C TYR A 16 -11.72 -1.67 -7.22
N SER A 17 -12.21 -0.67 -6.46
CA SER A 17 -11.50 -0.10 -5.31
C SER A 17 -12.34 -0.02 -4.02
N TRP A 18 -13.58 -0.49 -4.03
CA TRP A 18 -14.39 -0.52 -2.82
C TRP A 18 -13.91 -1.61 -1.86
N GLU A 19 -13.83 -1.23 -0.59
CA GLU A 19 -13.34 -2.08 0.48
C GLU A 19 -14.49 -2.78 1.21
N THR A 20 -14.17 -3.93 1.79
CA THR A 20 -15.09 -4.80 2.53
C THR A 20 -14.54 -5.03 3.94
N SER A 21 -15.40 -4.92 4.97
CA SER A 21 -15.09 -5.39 6.32
C SER A 21 -15.70 -6.78 6.54
N GLN A 22 -14.86 -7.79 6.68
CA GLN A 22 -15.30 -9.17 6.90
C GLN A 22 -16.02 -9.34 8.24
N ASN A 23 -15.69 -8.53 9.23
CA ASN A 23 -16.27 -8.59 10.59
C ASN A 23 -17.51 -7.70 10.78
N GLY A 24 -17.93 -6.95 9.76
CA GLY A 24 -19.08 -6.03 9.82
C GLY A 24 -18.96 -4.87 10.81
N LYS A 25 -17.79 -4.70 11.47
CA LYS A 25 -17.56 -3.68 12.52
C LYS A 25 -17.17 -2.31 11.97
N GLU A 26 -16.75 -2.23 10.72
CA GLU A 26 -16.34 -1.00 10.06
C GLU A 26 -17.32 -0.65 8.94
N ASN A 27 -17.66 0.63 8.80
CA ASN A 27 -18.49 1.13 7.71
C ASN A 27 -17.68 1.21 6.39
N LYS A 28 -17.32 0.04 5.83
CA LYS A 28 -16.73 -0.05 4.52
C LYS A 28 -17.79 0.00 3.42
N HIS A 29 -17.41 0.33 2.21
CA HIS A 29 -18.33 0.62 1.10
C HIS A 29 -19.34 -0.51 0.84
N THR A 30 -18.89 -1.77 0.81
CA THR A 30 -19.78 -2.93 0.56
C THR A 30 -20.71 -3.20 1.74
N ASN A 31 -20.26 -2.94 2.98
CA ASN A 31 -21.08 -3.08 4.17
C ASN A 31 -22.19 -2.01 4.20
N VAL A 32 -21.84 -0.76 3.88
CA VAL A 32 -22.81 0.33 3.75
C VAL A 32 -23.85 0.00 2.67
N PHE A 33 -23.42 -0.51 1.52
CA PHE A 33 -24.32 -0.91 0.43
C PHE A 33 -25.38 -1.92 0.88
N VAL A 34 -25.00 -2.94 1.66
CA VAL A 34 -25.93 -3.93 2.20
C VAL A 34 -26.85 -3.32 3.24
N CYS A 35 -26.31 -2.53 4.19
CA CYS A 35 -27.10 -1.86 5.21
C CYS A 35 -28.18 -0.94 4.60
N ASP A 36 -27.81 -0.15 3.59
CA ASP A 36 -28.75 0.73 2.89
C ASP A 36 -29.90 -0.05 2.23
N LEU A 37 -29.61 -1.20 1.61
CA LEU A 37 -30.63 -2.07 1.02
C LEU A 37 -31.51 -2.72 2.10
N GLU A 38 -30.92 -3.17 3.21
CA GLU A 38 -31.70 -3.70 4.34
C GLU A 38 -32.63 -2.66 4.94
N ASP A 39 -32.14 -1.46 5.19
CA ASP A 39 -32.93 -0.36 5.74
C ASP A 39 -34.08 -0.01 4.78
N TYR A 40 -33.82 -0.01 3.47
CA TYR A 40 -34.84 0.22 2.47
C TYR A 40 -35.94 -0.86 2.51
N ILE A 41 -35.60 -2.17 2.49
CA ILE A 41 -36.61 -3.23 2.50
C ILE A 41 -37.36 -3.34 3.81
N LYS A 42 -36.78 -2.89 4.93
CA LYS A 42 -37.44 -2.80 6.24
C LYS A 42 -38.31 -1.54 6.38
N SER A 43 -38.06 -0.53 5.55
CA SER A 43 -38.81 0.73 5.58
C SER A 43 -40.19 0.58 4.95
N LYS A 44 -41.11 1.53 5.25
CA LYS A 44 -42.41 1.64 4.60
C LYS A 44 -42.41 2.57 3.39
N VAL A 45 -41.22 2.85 2.82
CA VAL A 45 -41.08 3.75 1.69
C VAL A 45 -41.65 3.09 0.43
N THR A 46 -42.48 3.81 -0.30
CA THR A 46 -43.10 3.33 -1.55
C THR A 46 -42.38 3.75 -2.81
N THR A 47 -41.45 4.72 -2.70
CA THR A 47 -40.62 5.15 -3.84
C THR A 47 -39.54 4.13 -4.12
N PRO A 48 -39.18 3.88 -5.39
CA PRO A 48 -38.06 2.97 -5.73
C PRO A 48 -36.74 3.36 -5.06
N TYR A 49 -35.93 2.36 -4.69
CA TYR A 49 -34.57 2.60 -4.23
C TYR A 49 -33.78 3.35 -5.30
N TYR A 50 -32.98 4.34 -4.91
CA TYR A 50 -32.24 5.16 -5.86
C TYR A 50 -30.76 4.85 -5.85
N PHE A 51 -30.25 4.25 -6.92
CA PHE A 51 -28.82 3.90 -7.06
C PHE A 51 -27.91 5.07 -7.43
N GLY A 52 -28.47 6.27 -7.60
CA GLY A 52 -27.67 7.44 -7.93
C GLY A 52 -27.51 7.66 -9.43
N HIS A 53 -26.43 8.33 -9.78
CA HIS A 53 -26.14 8.78 -11.14
C HIS A 53 -25.09 7.91 -11.82
N PHE A 54 -25.29 7.64 -13.12
CA PHE A 54 -24.35 6.91 -13.96
C PHE A 54 -24.13 7.67 -15.27
N LEU A 55 -22.88 7.77 -15.70
CA LEU A 55 -22.47 8.37 -16.96
C LEU A 55 -21.88 7.31 -17.88
N PHE A 56 -22.40 7.22 -19.10
CA PHE A 56 -21.97 6.25 -20.11
C PHE A 56 -21.60 6.95 -21.41
N GLU A 57 -20.61 6.39 -22.10
CA GLU A 57 -20.33 6.68 -23.49
C GLU A 57 -20.94 5.58 -24.38
N ASN A 58 -21.65 5.97 -25.44
CA ASN A 58 -22.22 5.04 -26.37
C ASN A 58 -21.15 4.50 -27.35
N LYS A 59 -20.88 3.19 -27.31
CA LYS A 59 -19.94 2.50 -28.20
C LYS A 59 -20.65 1.56 -29.18
N GLY A 60 -21.82 1.97 -29.69
CA GLY A 60 -22.62 1.16 -30.60
C GLY A 60 -23.36 0.04 -29.89
N GLU A 61 -22.86 -1.20 -29.90
CA GLU A 61 -23.51 -2.36 -29.27
C GLU A 61 -23.29 -2.42 -27.75
N MET A 62 -22.44 -1.59 -27.17
CA MET A 62 -22.13 -1.57 -25.74
C MET A 62 -22.05 -0.14 -25.19
N TYR A 63 -22.15 -0.03 -23.88
CA TYR A 63 -21.88 1.19 -23.14
C TYR A 63 -20.55 1.09 -22.39
N ALA A 64 -19.70 2.08 -22.53
CA ALA A 64 -18.52 2.27 -21.71
C ALA A 64 -18.89 3.15 -20.50
N ILE A 65 -18.72 2.65 -19.28
CA ILE A 65 -19.03 3.42 -18.08
C ILE A 65 -17.91 4.44 -17.81
N ILE A 66 -18.30 5.71 -17.66
CA ILE A 66 -17.38 6.83 -17.37
C ILE A 66 -17.44 7.19 -15.88
N ASP A 67 -18.65 7.21 -15.29
CA ASP A 67 -18.84 7.45 -13.87
C ASP A 67 -19.85 6.48 -13.27
N GLY A 68 -19.67 6.13 -11.98
CA GLY A 68 -20.50 5.16 -11.26
C GLY A 68 -19.99 3.71 -11.35
N GLN A 69 -18.82 3.46 -11.92
CA GLN A 69 -18.28 2.12 -12.15
C GLN A 69 -18.13 1.28 -10.88
N GLN A 70 -17.67 1.85 -9.76
CA GLN A 70 -17.50 1.12 -8.49
C GLN A 70 -18.84 0.60 -7.98
N ARG A 71 -19.87 1.45 -8.04
CA ARG A 71 -21.23 1.11 -7.63
C ARG A 71 -21.83 0.04 -8.52
N LEU A 72 -21.69 0.19 -9.84
CA LEU A 72 -22.22 -0.80 -10.78
C LEU A 72 -21.53 -2.17 -10.63
N THR A 73 -20.21 -2.18 -10.49
CA THR A 73 -19.46 -3.42 -10.23
C THR A 73 -19.96 -4.11 -8.96
N THR A 74 -20.18 -3.35 -7.87
CA THR A 74 -20.73 -3.88 -6.60
C THR A 74 -22.12 -4.46 -6.78
N ILE A 75 -22.99 -3.78 -7.53
CA ILE A 75 -24.34 -4.30 -7.84
C ILE A 75 -24.26 -5.65 -8.57
N VAL A 76 -23.37 -5.77 -9.55
CA VAL A 76 -23.23 -7.04 -10.31
C VAL A 76 -22.65 -8.16 -9.44
N ILE A 77 -21.66 -7.85 -8.57
CA ILE A 77 -21.12 -8.83 -7.61
C ILE A 77 -22.22 -9.31 -6.67
N PHE A 78 -23.00 -8.39 -6.13
CA PHE A 78 -24.11 -8.72 -5.22
C PHE A 78 -25.18 -9.55 -5.90
N LEU A 79 -25.63 -9.16 -7.11
CA LEU A 79 -26.62 -9.92 -7.90
C LEU A 79 -26.12 -11.33 -8.21
N SER A 80 -24.85 -11.50 -8.57
CA SER A 80 -24.27 -12.82 -8.85
C SER A 80 -24.33 -13.73 -7.61
N ALA A 81 -23.97 -13.18 -6.42
CA ALA A 81 -24.06 -13.91 -5.17
C ALA A 81 -25.51 -14.23 -4.79
N LEU A 82 -26.43 -13.29 -5.00
CA LEU A 82 -27.86 -13.41 -4.68
C LEU A 82 -28.53 -14.50 -5.55
N PHE A 83 -28.34 -14.48 -6.86
CA PHE A 83 -28.92 -15.49 -7.73
C PHE A 83 -28.32 -16.89 -7.47
N LYS A 84 -27.02 -16.97 -7.13
CA LYS A 84 -26.40 -18.23 -6.75
C LYS A 84 -27.00 -18.79 -5.46
N GLU A 85 -27.25 -17.94 -4.48
CA GLU A 85 -27.88 -18.34 -3.22
C GLU A 85 -29.33 -18.78 -3.44
N LEU A 86 -30.13 -18.06 -4.24
CA LEU A 86 -31.51 -18.46 -4.58
C LEU A 86 -31.54 -19.83 -5.30
N LYS A 87 -30.66 -20.02 -6.33
CA LYS A 87 -30.55 -21.30 -7.07
C LYS A 87 -30.12 -22.45 -6.17
N SER A 88 -29.41 -22.21 -5.08
CA SER A 88 -29.04 -23.25 -4.12
C SER A 88 -30.20 -23.71 -3.22
N ARG A 89 -31.23 -22.85 -3.07
CA ARG A 89 -32.38 -23.10 -2.18
C ARG A 89 -33.60 -23.63 -2.93
N ARG A 90 -33.80 -23.18 -4.15
CA ARG A 90 -34.93 -23.56 -5.01
C ARG A 90 -34.66 -23.22 -6.47
N GLU A 91 -35.48 -23.75 -7.36
CA GLU A 91 -35.51 -23.32 -8.76
C GLU A 91 -35.97 -21.84 -8.86
N LEU A 92 -35.38 -21.11 -9.78
CA LEU A 92 -35.82 -19.76 -10.10
C LEU A 92 -37.16 -19.80 -10.83
N ASN A 93 -38.04 -18.86 -10.56
CA ASN A 93 -39.23 -18.63 -11.38
C ASN A 93 -38.86 -17.90 -12.69
N GLU A 94 -39.81 -17.87 -13.64
CA GLU A 94 -39.61 -17.28 -14.97
C GLU A 94 -39.14 -15.82 -14.91
N ASP A 95 -39.66 -15.05 -13.97
CA ASP A 95 -39.34 -13.64 -13.74
C ASP A 95 -37.92 -13.45 -13.20
N GLU A 96 -37.45 -14.37 -12.38
CA GLU A 96 -36.09 -14.38 -11.82
C GLU A 96 -35.07 -14.87 -12.83
N GLU A 97 -35.42 -15.90 -13.64
CA GLU A 97 -34.55 -16.31 -14.75
C GLU A 97 -34.36 -15.19 -15.76
N GLN A 98 -35.45 -14.53 -16.15
CA GLN A 98 -35.38 -13.36 -17.04
C GLN A 98 -34.54 -12.25 -16.43
N ALA A 99 -34.67 -11.99 -15.13
CA ALA A 99 -33.86 -10.98 -14.44
C ALA A 99 -32.38 -11.34 -14.41
N TYR A 100 -32.04 -12.62 -14.20
CA TYR A 100 -30.67 -13.12 -14.29
C TYR A 100 -30.08 -12.91 -15.68
N GLU A 101 -30.85 -13.30 -16.71
CA GLU A 101 -30.43 -13.13 -18.11
C GLU A 101 -30.23 -11.66 -18.51
N ASP A 102 -31.06 -10.79 -17.99
CA ASP A 102 -31.03 -9.36 -18.31
C ASP A 102 -29.91 -8.61 -17.58
N MET A 103 -29.53 -9.05 -16.35
CA MET A 103 -28.62 -8.27 -15.49
C MET A 103 -27.25 -8.90 -15.30
N VAL A 104 -27.11 -10.22 -15.46
CA VAL A 104 -25.86 -10.94 -15.19
C VAL A 104 -25.32 -11.62 -16.45
N LYS A 105 -26.05 -12.63 -16.98
CA LYS A 105 -25.54 -13.45 -18.09
C LYS A 105 -26.67 -14.14 -18.84
N ARG A 106 -26.66 -14.01 -20.18
CA ARG A 106 -27.60 -14.73 -21.09
C ARG A 106 -26.83 -15.74 -21.94
N GLY A 107 -26.98 -17.01 -21.66
CA GLY A 107 -26.19 -18.06 -22.31
C GLY A 107 -24.70 -17.84 -22.11
N SER A 108 -23.93 -17.64 -23.18
CA SER A 108 -22.48 -17.32 -23.10
C SER A 108 -22.17 -15.82 -23.03
N LYS A 109 -23.19 -14.93 -23.09
CA LYS A 109 -22.99 -13.48 -23.15
C LYS A 109 -23.11 -12.86 -21.76
N TYR A 110 -22.01 -12.30 -21.28
CA TYR A 110 -21.98 -11.52 -20.03
C TYR A 110 -22.54 -10.12 -20.25
N LYS A 111 -23.32 -9.61 -19.32
CA LYS A 111 -23.94 -8.28 -19.36
C LYS A 111 -23.02 -7.16 -18.87
N PHE A 112 -22.00 -7.52 -18.09
CA PHE A 112 -21.01 -6.61 -17.54
C PHE A 112 -19.60 -7.17 -17.68
N GLU A 113 -18.65 -6.30 -17.99
CA GLU A 113 -17.22 -6.64 -17.93
C GLU A 113 -16.48 -5.53 -17.16
N THR A 114 -15.64 -5.96 -16.22
CA THR A 114 -14.68 -5.10 -15.53
C THR A 114 -13.46 -4.84 -16.43
N VAL A 115 -12.46 -4.11 -15.92
CA VAL A 115 -11.19 -3.86 -16.65
C VAL A 115 -10.58 -5.16 -17.16
N ALA A 116 -9.89 -5.12 -18.30
CA ALA A 116 -9.47 -6.33 -19.01
C ALA A 116 -8.61 -7.28 -18.17
N TYR A 117 -7.69 -6.75 -17.35
CA TYR A 117 -6.79 -7.57 -16.53
C TYR A 117 -7.47 -8.28 -15.35
N ASP A 118 -8.68 -7.84 -14.92
CA ASP A 118 -9.48 -8.51 -13.90
C ASP A 118 -10.68 -9.29 -14.51
N SER A 119 -10.95 -9.10 -15.81
CA SER A 119 -12.17 -9.60 -16.47
C SER A 119 -12.30 -11.12 -16.41
N GLN A 120 -11.21 -11.87 -16.64
CA GLN A 120 -11.28 -13.32 -16.60
C GLN A 120 -11.53 -13.83 -15.18
N PHE A 121 -10.84 -13.25 -14.19
CA PHE A 121 -11.09 -13.56 -12.78
C PHE A 121 -12.53 -13.27 -12.37
N PHE A 122 -13.08 -12.12 -12.78
CA PHE A 122 -14.45 -11.71 -12.48
C PHE A 122 -15.48 -12.72 -13.06
N LYS A 123 -15.30 -13.13 -14.31
CA LYS A 123 -16.17 -14.12 -14.96
C LYS A 123 -16.13 -15.46 -14.23
N ASP A 124 -14.94 -16.01 -14.02
CA ASP A 124 -14.74 -17.36 -13.48
C ASP A 124 -15.12 -17.46 -12.01
N TYR A 125 -14.77 -16.44 -11.20
CA TYR A 125 -14.97 -16.48 -9.75
C TYR A 125 -16.33 -15.95 -9.33
N VAL A 126 -16.77 -14.81 -9.88
CA VAL A 126 -18.01 -14.13 -9.45
C VAL A 126 -19.23 -14.67 -10.20
N ILE A 127 -19.18 -14.73 -11.53
CA ILE A 127 -20.37 -15.04 -12.33
C ILE A 127 -20.57 -16.55 -12.49
N ASP A 128 -19.58 -17.27 -13.01
CA ASP A 128 -19.71 -18.68 -13.34
C ASP A 128 -19.44 -19.60 -12.14
N GLY A 129 -18.64 -19.15 -11.17
CA GLY A 129 -18.26 -19.95 -10.01
C GLY A 129 -17.39 -21.17 -10.37
N SER A 130 -16.75 -21.15 -11.54
CA SER A 130 -15.85 -22.20 -12.02
C SER A 130 -14.50 -22.21 -11.30
N LYS A 131 -14.06 -21.06 -10.80
CA LYS A 131 -12.86 -20.89 -9.97
C LYS A 131 -13.26 -20.83 -8.49
N THR A 132 -12.69 -21.72 -7.68
CA THR A 132 -13.01 -21.82 -6.24
C THR A 132 -11.96 -21.17 -5.34
N ASN A 133 -10.71 -21.03 -5.82
CA ASN A 133 -9.65 -20.35 -5.08
C ASN A 133 -9.65 -18.86 -5.41
N ASP A 134 -9.29 -18.06 -4.42
CA ASP A 134 -9.21 -16.61 -4.49
C ASP A 134 -7.78 -16.09 -4.75
N ASN A 135 -6.90 -16.93 -5.31
CA ASN A 135 -5.58 -16.49 -5.73
C ASN A 135 -5.72 -15.41 -6.82
N THR A 136 -5.34 -14.20 -6.47
CA THR A 136 -5.47 -12.99 -7.30
C THR A 136 -4.10 -12.41 -7.61
N GLU A 137 -3.95 -11.87 -8.81
CA GLU A 137 -2.72 -11.22 -9.26
C GLU A 137 -2.73 -9.71 -8.97
N THR A 138 -3.92 -9.15 -8.73
CA THR A 138 -4.13 -7.71 -8.53
C THR A 138 -4.88 -7.46 -7.24
N VAL A 139 -4.66 -6.29 -6.64
CA VAL A 139 -5.39 -5.85 -5.43
C VAL A 139 -6.88 -5.65 -5.74
N SER A 140 -7.21 -5.20 -6.95
CA SER A 140 -8.62 -5.05 -7.39
C SER A 140 -9.34 -6.41 -7.49
N ALA A 141 -8.71 -7.44 -8.03
CA ALA A 141 -9.27 -8.80 -8.03
C ALA A 141 -9.42 -9.35 -6.60
N GLN A 142 -8.49 -9.06 -5.70
CA GLN A 142 -8.63 -9.40 -4.28
C GLN A 142 -9.86 -8.75 -3.66
N ARG A 143 -10.07 -7.44 -3.88
CA ARG A 143 -11.26 -6.71 -3.40
C ARG A 143 -12.56 -7.26 -3.98
N ILE A 144 -12.57 -7.66 -5.26
CA ILE A 144 -13.71 -8.34 -5.88
C ILE A 144 -14.02 -9.66 -5.15
N ALA A 145 -13.00 -10.47 -4.85
CA ALA A 145 -13.15 -11.71 -4.12
C ALA A 145 -13.66 -11.48 -2.70
N GLU A 146 -13.12 -10.51 -1.99
CA GLU A 146 -13.56 -10.12 -0.64
C GLU A 146 -15.02 -9.66 -0.62
N ALA A 147 -15.43 -8.82 -1.56
CA ALA A 147 -16.81 -8.37 -1.70
C ALA A 147 -17.75 -9.57 -1.99
N TYR A 148 -17.37 -10.44 -2.91
CA TYR A 148 -18.18 -11.61 -3.26
C TYR A 148 -18.31 -12.59 -2.10
N LYS A 149 -17.26 -12.88 -1.35
CA LYS A 149 -17.28 -13.70 -0.13
C LYS A 149 -18.20 -13.10 0.93
N PHE A 150 -18.06 -11.81 1.18
CA PHE A 150 -18.90 -11.09 2.12
C PHE A 150 -20.37 -11.18 1.75
N PHE A 151 -20.75 -10.90 0.52
CA PHE A 151 -22.14 -10.98 0.06
C PHE A 151 -22.67 -12.41 0.11
N THR A 152 -21.87 -13.40 -0.27
CA THR A 152 -22.26 -14.81 -0.17
C THR A 152 -22.51 -15.22 1.28
N SER A 153 -21.61 -14.82 2.20
CA SER A 153 -21.78 -15.11 3.64
C SER A 153 -23.02 -14.42 4.23
N TYR A 154 -23.21 -13.16 3.88
CA TYR A 154 -24.37 -12.37 4.30
C TYR A 154 -25.69 -13.03 3.84
N LEU A 155 -25.79 -13.35 2.56
CA LEU A 155 -27.02 -13.93 1.97
C LEU A 155 -27.34 -15.32 2.52
N LYS A 156 -26.34 -16.14 2.81
CA LYS A 156 -26.55 -17.44 3.48
C LYS A 156 -27.21 -17.33 4.84
N GLY A 157 -26.97 -16.24 5.55
CA GLY A 157 -27.56 -15.95 6.86
C GLY A 157 -28.99 -15.37 6.79
N GLN A 158 -29.50 -15.03 5.60
CA GLN A 158 -30.83 -14.44 5.42
C GLN A 158 -31.90 -15.50 5.11
N GLU A 159 -33.14 -15.19 5.46
CA GLU A 159 -34.30 -15.98 5.02
C GLU A 159 -34.57 -15.77 3.52
N THR A 160 -35.15 -16.78 2.86
CA THR A 160 -35.44 -16.74 1.41
C THR A 160 -36.32 -15.53 1.04
N GLU A 161 -37.33 -15.23 1.85
CA GLU A 161 -38.20 -14.06 1.66
C GLU A 161 -37.41 -12.73 1.67
N THR A 162 -36.41 -12.61 2.55
CA THR A 162 -35.53 -11.44 2.59
C THR A 162 -34.70 -11.30 1.32
N ILE A 163 -34.17 -12.42 0.81
CA ILE A 163 -33.38 -12.43 -0.43
C ILE A 163 -34.26 -12.03 -1.63
N GLU A 164 -35.51 -12.50 -1.68
CA GLU A 164 -36.50 -12.12 -2.70
C GLU A 164 -36.84 -10.61 -2.62
N LYS A 165 -37.00 -10.07 -1.42
CA LYS A 165 -37.21 -8.62 -1.23
C LYS A 165 -36.01 -7.79 -1.69
N LEU A 166 -34.78 -8.25 -1.41
CA LEU A 166 -33.55 -7.62 -1.89
C LEU A 166 -33.45 -7.66 -3.43
N LEU A 167 -33.78 -8.79 -4.04
CA LEU A 167 -33.83 -8.90 -5.51
C LEU A 167 -34.86 -7.93 -6.10
N ASN A 168 -36.06 -7.89 -5.52
CA ASN A 168 -37.11 -6.99 -5.98
C ASN A 168 -36.73 -5.52 -5.81
N ALA A 169 -36.09 -5.15 -4.70
CA ALA A 169 -35.60 -3.79 -4.48
C ALA A 169 -34.59 -3.36 -5.59
N ILE A 170 -33.69 -4.26 -6.00
CA ILE A 170 -32.73 -3.98 -7.07
C ILE A 170 -33.42 -3.96 -8.46
N LYS A 171 -34.34 -4.89 -8.72
CA LYS A 171 -35.09 -4.95 -9.99
C LYS A 171 -35.92 -3.69 -10.26
N THR A 172 -36.51 -3.13 -9.22
CA THR A 172 -37.39 -1.95 -9.28
C THR A 172 -36.66 -0.64 -9.01
N ALA A 173 -35.41 -0.68 -8.62
CA ALA A 173 -34.62 0.50 -8.32
C ALA A 173 -34.53 1.48 -9.49
N SER A 174 -34.45 2.76 -9.16
CA SER A 174 -34.25 3.84 -10.11
C SER A 174 -32.81 4.33 -10.10
N CYS A 175 -32.38 4.90 -11.22
CA CYS A 175 -31.11 5.60 -11.32
C CYS A 175 -31.23 6.72 -12.38
N THR A 176 -30.40 7.73 -12.25
CA THR A 176 -30.26 8.73 -13.31
C THR A 176 -29.13 8.27 -14.24
N THR A 177 -29.42 8.17 -15.53
CA THR A 177 -28.43 7.82 -16.54
C THR A 177 -28.22 8.98 -17.49
N HIS A 178 -26.97 9.29 -17.78
CA HIS A 178 -26.60 10.17 -18.88
C HIS A 178 -25.76 9.41 -19.88
N ILE A 179 -26.20 9.43 -21.14
CA ILE A 179 -25.51 8.74 -22.23
C ILE A 179 -24.99 9.82 -23.18
N VAL A 180 -23.69 9.85 -23.36
CA VAL A 180 -23.03 10.80 -24.26
C VAL A 180 -22.57 10.09 -25.53
N GLU A 181 -22.66 10.79 -26.64
CA GLU A 181 -22.21 10.31 -27.95
C GLU A 181 -20.73 10.66 -28.22
N ASN A 182 -20.18 11.60 -27.44
CA ASN A 182 -18.80 12.01 -27.58
C ASN A 182 -18.10 12.12 -26.21
N GLU A 183 -16.84 11.81 -26.23
CA GLU A 183 -16.01 11.73 -25.03
C GLU A 183 -15.74 13.10 -24.39
N THR A 184 -15.74 14.20 -25.16
CA THR A 184 -15.54 15.56 -24.63
C THR A 184 -16.63 15.92 -23.65
N GLU A 185 -17.89 15.65 -24.00
CA GLU A 185 -19.03 15.87 -23.13
C GLU A 185 -18.95 15.01 -21.88
N ALA A 186 -18.53 13.73 -22.01
CA ALA A 186 -18.32 12.84 -20.89
C ALA A 186 -17.28 13.38 -19.90
N ILE A 187 -16.16 13.89 -20.39
CA ILE A 187 -15.07 14.44 -19.58
C ILE A 187 -15.52 15.72 -18.88
N GLN A 188 -16.20 16.62 -19.57
CA GLN A 188 -16.74 17.84 -18.96
C GLN A 188 -17.71 17.50 -17.83
N MET A 189 -18.63 16.58 -18.07
CA MET A 189 -19.58 16.13 -17.07
C MET A 189 -18.90 15.49 -15.86
N PHE A 190 -17.89 14.66 -16.08
CA PHE A 190 -17.09 14.05 -15.00
C PHE A 190 -16.42 15.12 -14.12
N ILE A 191 -15.80 16.13 -14.70
CA ILE A 191 -15.15 17.24 -13.97
C ILE A 191 -16.17 18.01 -13.14
N PHE A 192 -17.35 18.35 -13.71
CA PHE A 192 -18.34 19.19 -13.06
C PHE A 192 -19.23 18.44 -12.05
N GLN A 193 -19.45 17.14 -12.20
CA GLN A 193 -20.36 16.36 -11.33
C GLN A 193 -19.71 15.80 -10.08
N ASN A 194 -18.39 15.63 -10.04
CA ASN A 194 -17.68 15.00 -8.90
C ASN A 194 -17.63 15.82 -7.60
N ASN A 195 -18.47 16.84 -7.45
CA ASN A 195 -18.63 17.56 -6.19
C ASN A 195 -19.54 16.84 -5.16
N ARG A 196 -20.09 15.65 -5.50
CA ARG A 196 -21.00 14.87 -4.63
C ARG A 196 -20.57 13.41 -4.58
N GLY A 197 -19.96 12.96 -3.46
CA GLY A 197 -19.54 11.57 -3.24
C GLY A 197 -18.09 11.45 -2.77
N LYS A 198 -17.46 10.29 -2.98
CA LYS A 198 -16.01 10.12 -2.74
C LYS A 198 -15.28 11.02 -3.72
N LYS A 199 -14.51 11.98 -3.20
CA LYS A 199 -13.70 12.86 -4.05
C LYS A 199 -12.78 12.04 -4.95
N PRO A 200 -12.68 12.35 -6.23
CA PRO A 200 -11.70 11.72 -7.12
C PRO A 200 -10.29 11.95 -6.59
N SER A 201 -9.38 11.04 -6.87
CA SER A 201 -7.97 11.25 -6.58
C SER A 201 -7.40 12.40 -7.42
N ASN A 202 -6.29 12.98 -6.97
CA ASN A 202 -5.60 14.00 -7.76
C ASN A 202 -5.19 13.44 -9.15
N LEU A 203 -4.84 12.17 -9.21
CA LEU A 203 -4.52 11.50 -10.47
C LEU A 203 -5.72 11.45 -11.42
N GLU A 204 -6.93 11.16 -10.94
CA GLU A 204 -8.16 11.16 -11.74
C GLU A 204 -8.52 12.57 -12.22
N ILE A 205 -8.34 13.59 -11.36
CA ILE A 205 -8.54 15.01 -11.73
C ILE A 205 -7.57 15.41 -12.83
N VAL A 206 -6.28 15.10 -12.68
CA VAL A 206 -5.23 15.43 -13.66
C VAL A 206 -5.52 14.75 -15.00
N LYS A 207 -5.94 13.48 -15.01
CA LYS A 207 -6.35 12.79 -16.23
C LYS A 207 -7.46 13.56 -16.96
N ALA A 208 -8.50 13.93 -16.25
CA ALA A 208 -9.63 14.66 -16.83
C ALA A 208 -9.20 16.04 -17.36
N GLN A 209 -8.36 16.78 -16.63
CA GLN A 209 -7.80 18.06 -17.10
C GLN A 209 -6.97 17.89 -18.37
N PHE A 210 -6.12 16.86 -18.45
CA PHE A 210 -5.32 16.60 -19.67
C PHE A 210 -6.20 16.33 -20.87
N MET A 211 -7.20 15.47 -20.74
CA MET A 211 -8.13 15.16 -21.82
C MET A 211 -8.92 16.39 -22.26
N PHE A 212 -9.36 17.23 -21.31
CA PHE A 212 -10.04 18.48 -21.61
C PHE A 212 -9.14 19.46 -22.37
N HIS A 213 -7.88 19.66 -21.94
CA HIS A 213 -6.92 20.52 -22.62
C HIS A 213 -6.58 20.03 -24.03
N ILE A 214 -6.47 18.70 -24.23
CA ILE A 214 -6.29 18.12 -25.57
C ILE A 214 -7.48 18.45 -26.47
N HIS A 215 -8.70 18.42 -25.98
CA HIS A 215 -9.87 18.83 -26.78
C HIS A 215 -9.85 20.31 -27.15
N LEU A 216 -9.36 21.17 -26.26
CA LEU A 216 -9.27 22.60 -26.53
C LEU A 216 -8.15 22.96 -27.51
N TYR A 217 -6.99 22.32 -27.41
CA TYR A 217 -5.75 22.76 -28.05
C TYR A 217 -5.12 21.71 -28.98
N GLY A 218 -5.63 20.47 -29.04
CA GLY A 218 -5.06 19.35 -29.83
C GLY A 218 -5.25 19.45 -31.32
N GLN A 219 -6.16 20.33 -31.77
CA GLN A 219 -6.43 20.61 -33.20
C GLN A 219 -6.68 19.31 -34.01
N ARG A 220 -5.91 19.07 -35.09
CA ARG A 220 -6.06 17.90 -35.97
C ARG A 220 -5.66 16.58 -35.28
N ASP A 221 -4.77 16.64 -34.28
CA ASP A 221 -4.19 15.47 -33.61
C ASP A 221 -4.97 15.06 -32.34
N THR A 222 -6.09 15.75 -32.04
CA THR A 222 -6.91 15.54 -30.84
C THR A 222 -7.20 14.06 -30.56
N LYS A 223 -7.66 13.30 -31.58
CA LYS A 223 -8.01 11.88 -31.41
C LYS A 223 -6.80 11.01 -31.09
N GLU A 224 -5.67 11.25 -31.74
CA GLU A 224 -4.44 10.52 -31.53
C GLU A 224 -3.89 10.79 -30.13
N LEU A 225 -3.84 12.06 -29.72
CA LEU A 225 -3.39 12.49 -28.39
C LEU A 225 -4.24 11.90 -27.27
N ILE A 226 -5.57 11.89 -27.42
CA ILE A 226 -6.47 11.26 -26.45
C ILE A 226 -6.20 9.76 -26.35
N ASN A 227 -6.04 9.06 -27.47
CA ASN A 227 -5.73 7.64 -27.45
C ASN A 227 -4.37 7.36 -26.80
N GLU A 228 -3.38 8.19 -27.05
CA GLU A 228 -2.06 8.09 -26.40
C GLU A 228 -2.18 8.22 -24.87
N VAL A 229 -2.90 9.24 -24.38
CA VAL A 229 -3.14 9.44 -22.95
C VAL A 229 -3.92 8.26 -22.35
N LYS A 230 -4.98 7.78 -23.01
CA LYS A 230 -5.76 6.62 -22.57
C LYS A 230 -4.88 5.37 -22.42
N THR A 231 -4.07 5.07 -23.43
CA THR A 231 -3.16 3.91 -23.41
C THR A 231 -2.16 3.99 -22.25
N ARG A 232 -1.65 5.20 -21.96
CA ARG A 232 -0.77 5.41 -20.79
C ARG A 232 -1.51 5.21 -19.49
N PHE A 233 -2.71 5.77 -19.34
CA PHE A 233 -3.51 5.59 -18.13
C PHE A 233 -3.96 4.14 -17.91
N GLU A 234 -4.23 3.38 -18.98
CA GLU A 234 -4.44 1.93 -18.89
C GLU A 234 -3.26 1.23 -18.20
N LYS A 235 -2.02 1.51 -18.65
CA LYS A 235 -0.81 0.96 -18.04
C LYS A 235 -0.60 1.44 -16.61
N ILE A 236 -0.87 2.73 -16.33
CA ILE A 236 -0.80 3.32 -14.99
C ILE A 236 -1.76 2.59 -14.03
N TYR A 237 -3.02 2.41 -14.41
CA TYR A 237 -3.99 1.72 -13.54
C TYR A 237 -3.67 0.25 -13.36
N LYS A 238 -3.12 -0.42 -14.37
CA LYS A 238 -2.59 -1.78 -14.24
C LYS A 238 -1.43 -1.84 -13.24
N SER A 239 -0.54 -0.85 -13.24
CA SER A 239 0.55 -0.74 -12.25
C SER A 239 -0.01 -0.46 -10.85
N ILE A 240 -0.96 0.47 -10.71
CA ILE A 240 -1.63 0.76 -9.44
C ILE A 240 -2.24 -0.50 -8.85
N SER A 241 -2.96 -1.30 -9.63
CA SER A 241 -3.61 -2.53 -9.15
C SER A 241 -2.65 -3.57 -8.55
N ARG A 242 -1.36 -3.44 -8.78
CA ARG A 242 -0.30 -4.31 -8.22
C ARG A 242 0.33 -3.74 -6.95
N ILE A 243 0.41 -2.42 -6.81
CA ILE A 243 1.19 -1.75 -5.75
C ILE A 243 0.38 -0.79 -4.86
N GLU A 244 -0.94 -0.64 -5.05
CA GLU A 244 -1.76 0.32 -4.29
C GLU A 244 -1.81 0.04 -2.77
N ASN A 245 -1.48 -1.19 -2.33
CA ASN A 245 -1.30 -1.53 -0.93
C ASN A 245 0.06 -1.09 -0.35
N ARG A 246 0.97 -0.64 -1.20
CA ARG A 246 2.33 -0.19 -0.83
C ARG A 246 2.50 1.31 -0.91
N ILE A 247 1.78 1.96 -1.83
CA ILE A 247 1.93 3.39 -2.12
C ILE A 247 0.63 3.98 -2.65
N ASN A 248 0.35 5.23 -2.27
CA ASN A 248 -0.81 5.96 -2.79
C ASN A 248 -0.51 6.55 -4.17
N GLU A 249 -1.49 6.51 -5.08
CA GLU A 249 -1.36 7.02 -6.45
C GLU A 249 -1.06 8.53 -6.51
N ASP A 250 -1.61 9.32 -5.58
CA ASP A 250 -1.38 10.77 -5.51
C ASP A 250 0.04 11.10 -5.05
N ASP A 251 0.65 10.23 -4.22
CA ASP A 251 2.06 10.36 -3.84
C ASP A 251 2.97 10.11 -5.04
N VAL A 252 2.67 9.11 -5.89
CA VAL A 252 3.42 8.85 -7.12
C VAL A 252 3.33 10.03 -8.09
N LEU A 253 2.17 10.68 -8.17
CA LEU A 253 2.00 11.91 -8.97
C LEU A 253 2.97 13.01 -8.49
N VAL A 254 3.11 13.20 -7.16
CA VAL A 254 4.07 14.17 -6.58
C VAL A 254 5.51 13.75 -6.87
N TYR A 255 5.85 12.47 -6.74
CA TYR A 255 7.22 12.00 -7.02
C TYR A 255 7.56 12.12 -8.51
N THR A 256 6.59 11.90 -9.40
CA THR A 256 6.78 12.15 -10.83
C THR A 256 7.08 13.62 -11.10
N LEU A 257 6.37 14.55 -10.46
CA LEU A 257 6.66 15.99 -10.58
C LEU A 257 8.07 16.33 -10.10
N ARG A 258 8.52 15.74 -8.97
CA ARG A 258 9.89 15.92 -8.46
C ARG A 258 10.94 15.46 -9.47
N VAL A 259 10.69 14.33 -10.13
CA VAL A 259 11.58 13.80 -11.17
C VAL A 259 11.52 14.65 -12.44
N TYR A 260 10.33 15.03 -12.87
CA TYR A 260 10.09 15.82 -14.09
C TYR A 260 10.71 17.21 -14.01
N ASN A 261 10.48 17.90 -12.88
CA ASN A 261 11.03 19.25 -12.63
C ASN A 261 12.44 19.23 -12.01
N ASN A 262 13.01 18.03 -11.82
CA ASN A 262 14.33 17.84 -11.21
C ASN A 262 14.48 18.58 -9.86
N SER A 263 13.47 18.49 -8.98
CA SER A 263 13.46 19.19 -7.69
C SER A 263 12.68 18.41 -6.63
N LEU A 264 13.31 18.12 -5.47
CA LEU A 264 12.64 17.52 -4.32
C LEU A 264 11.60 18.43 -3.66
N ARG A 265 11.63 19.73 -3.95
CA ARG A 265 10.77 20.74 -3.33
C ARG A 265 9.37 20.80 -3.92
N GLU A 266 9.10 20.04 -4.99
CA GLU A 266 7.76 19.94 -5.56
C GLU A 266 6.80 19.23 -4.59
N GLY A 267 5.59 19.78 -4.41
CA GLY A 267 4.63 19.26 -3.43
C GLY A 267 3.17 19.34 -3.86
N ASN A 268 2.67 20.52 -4.25
CA ASN A 268 1.28 20.69 -4.67
C ASN A 268 1.10 20.30 -6.15
N SER A 269 0.74 19.04 -6.40
CA SER A 269 0.67 18.50 -7.75
C SER A 269 -0.39 19.19 -8.62
N LEU A 270 -1.59 19.43 -8.09
CA LEU A 270 -2.68 20.04 -8.86
C LEU A 270 -2.33 21.47 -9.27
N GLU A 271 -1.87 22.30 -8.34
CA GLU A 271 -1.50 23.69 -8.62
C GLU A 271 -0.36 23.80 -9.65
N ARG A 272 0.62 22.90 -9.55
CA ARG A 272 1.75 22.87 -10.50
C ARG A 272 1.32 22.48 -11.90
N ILE A 273 0.46 21.48 -12.00
CA ILE A 273 -0.08 21.01 -13.28
C ILE A 273 -1.00 22.06 -13.87
N ASP A 274 -1.92 22.65 -13.09
CA ASP A 274 -2.80 23.74 -13.54
C ASP A 274 -2.01 24.91 -14.15
N ARG A 275 -0.92 25.29 -13.50
CA ARG A 275 -0.03 26.35 -14.01
C ARG A 275 0.55 25.98 -15.37
N LYS A 276 1.04 24.74 -15.54
CA LYS A 276 1.58 24.26 -16.81
C LYS A 276 0.51 24.17 -17.91
N LEU A 277 -0.68 23.78 -17.56
CA LEU A 277 -1.81 23.74 -18.49
C LEU A 277 -2.25 25.14 -18.94
N SER A 278 -2.07 26.17 -18.10
CA SER A 278 -2.39 27.56 -18.43
C SER A 278 -1.44 28.19 -19.45
N GLU A 279 -0.32 27.54 -19.80
CA GLU A 279 0.67 28.03 -20.77
C GLU A 279 0.23 27.86 -22.26
N GLY A 280 -1.05 27.54 -22.53
CA GLY A 280 -1.64 27.51 -23.87
C GLY A 280 -1.15 26.35 -24.75
N ASN A 281 -0.59 26.66 -25.93
CA ASN A 281 -0.14 25.62 -26.88
C ASN A 281 0.96 24.72 -26.34
N ASP A 282 1.79 25.21 -25.42
CA ASP A 282 2.84 24.41 -24.76
C ASP A 282 2.27 23.36 -23.82
N SER A 283 0.98 23.49 -23.46
CA SER A 283 0.28 22.51 -22.64
C SER A 283 0.21 21.11 -23.27
N ILE A 284 0.10 21.02 -24.60
CA ILE A 284 0.07 19.73 -25.31
C ILE A 284 1.41 19.01 -25.21
N ILE A 285 2.52 19.73 -25.35
CA ILE A 285 3.87 19.17 -25.19
C ILE A 285 4.05 18.68 -23.75
N PHE A 286 3.67 19.50 -22.78
CA PHE A 286 3.70 19.13 -21.38
C PHE A 286 2.88 17.88 -21.10
N ILE A 287 1.64 17.78 -21.58
CA ILE A 287 0.77 16.61 -21.39
C ILE A 287 1.44 15.34 -21.93
N LYS A 288 2.00 15.39 -23.14
CA LYS A 288 2.70 14.24 -23.75
C LYS A 288 3.89 13.78 -22.91
N ASP A 289 4.75 14.69 -22.52
CA ASP A 289 5.98 14.37 -21.81
C ASP A 289 5.71 13.98 -20.36
N PHE A 290 4.79 14.68 -19.70
CA PHE A 290 4.45 14.38 -18.30
C PHE A 290 3.70 13.06 -18.15
N THR A 291 2.73 12.75 -19.04
CA THR A 291 2.02 11.46 -18.98
C THR A 291 2.94 10.28 -19.28
N ARG A 292 3.98 10.46 -20.13
CA ARG A 292 5.03 9.46 -20.34
C ARG A 292 5.84 9.27 -19.06
N SER A 293 6.31 10.35 -18.44
CA SER A 293 7.06 10.30 -17.19
C SER A 293 6.25 9.69 -16.06
N LEU A 294 4.93 9.90 -16.05
CA LEU A 294 4.01 9.32 -15.07
C LEU A 294 3.87 7.81 -15.27
N GLU A 295 3.65 7.34 -16.50
CA GLU A 295 3.63 5.91 -16.85
C GLU A 295 4.93 5.23 -16.43
N GLU A 296 6.08 5.81 -16.79
CA GLU A 296 7.41 5.31 -16.42
C GLU A 296 7.59 5.24 -14.89
N SER A 297 7.16 6.27 -14.15
CA SER A 297 7.28 6.30 -12.69
C SER A 297 6.48 5.19 -12.02
N PHE A 298 5.26 4.92 -12.49
CA PHE A 298 4.45 3.81 -12.00
C PHE A 298 5.06 2.45 -12.35
N ASP A 299 5.60 2.29 -13.55
CA ASP A 299 6.28 1.06 -13.95
C ASP A 299 7.54 0.81 -13.10
N TYR A 300 8.38 1.83 -12.89
CA TYR A 300 9.59 1.73 -12.07
C TYR A 300 9.27 1.39 -10.61
N LEU A 301 8.24 2.00 -10.04
CA LEU A 301 7.83 1.67 -8.67
C LEU A 301 7.18 0.28 -8.58
N THR A 302 6.51 -0.19 -9.63
CA THR A 302 6.04 -1.57 -9.70
C THR A 302 7.20 -2.55 -9.75
N GLN A 303 8.24 -2.29 -10.53
CA GLN A 303 9.45 -3.08 -10.52
C GLN A 303 10.13 -3.08 -9.14
N PHE A 304 10.20 -1.94 -8.48
CA PHE A 304 10.78 -1.81 -7.15
C PHE A 304 10.03 -2.62 -6.09
N PHE A 305 8.70 -2.46 -5.98
CA PHE A 305 7.90 -3.06 -4.91
C PHE A 305 7.49 -4.52 -5.18
N ASP A 306 7.25 -4.89 -6.43
CA ASP A 306 6.68 -6.21 -6.75
C ASP A 306 7.73 -7.22 -7.21
N ARG A 307 8.82 -6.77 -7.82
CA ARG A 307 9.91 -7.62 -8.31
C ARG A 307 11.16 -7.51 -7.45
N ASP A 308 11.79 -6.33 -7.43
CA ASP A 308 13.13 -6.16 -6.86
C ASP A 308 13.12 -6.26 -5.32
N GLU A 309 12.01 -5.89 -4.67
CA GLU A 309 11.84 -6.10 -3.22
C GLU A 309 11.87 -7.60 -2.85
N LYS A 310 11.35 -8.47 -3.72
CA LYS A 310 11.39 -9.92 -3.53
C LYS A 310 12.76 -10.53 -3.85
N GLU A 311 13.49 -9.94 -4.79
CA GLU A 311 14.76 -10.46 -5.31
C GLU A 311 15.97 -9.98 -4.51
N TYR A 312 16.01 -8.66 -4.14
CA TYR A 312 17.20 -8.04 -3.56
C TYR A 312 16.99 -7.67 -2.09
N PHE A 313 17.87 -8.16 -1.23
CA PHE A 313 17.80 -7.92 0.22
C PHE A 313 17.91 -6.43 0.56
N PHE A 314 18.74 -5.65 -0.11
CA PHE A 314 18.88 -4.21 0.14
C PHE A 314 17.60 -3.42 -0.22
N VAL A 315 16.82 -3.87 -1.23
CA VAL A 315 15.50 -3.30 -1.53
C VAL A 315 14.52 -3.66 -0.42
N HIS A 316 14.50 -4.94 0.00
CA HIS A 316 13.68 -5.40 1.11
C HIS A 316 13.98 -4.63 2.40
N SER A 317 15.26 -4.35 2.69
CA SER A 317 15.67 -3.56 3.84
C SER A 317 15.08 -2.16 3.82
N LEU A 318 15.23 -1.44 2.71
CA LEU A 318 14.69 -0.10 2.56
C LEU A 318 13.15 -0.09 2.71
N VAL A 319 12.46 -1.03 2.07
CA VAL A 319 10.98 -1.15 2.15
C VAL A 319 10.53 -1.50 3.57
N SER A 320 11.21 -2.43 4.25
CA SER A 320 10.89 -2.85 5.62
C SER A 320 11.12 -1.75 6.67
N LEU A 321 12.02 -0.81 6.41
CA LEU A 321 12.19 0.37 7.27
C LEU A 321 10.91 1.21 7.30
N GLY A 322 10.19 1.30 6.19
CA GLY A 322 8.98 2.13 6.06
C GLY A 322 9.26 3.64 6.03
N SER A 323 8.24 4.44 5.77
CA SER A 323 8.36 5.92 5.65
C SER A 323 9.42 6.37 4.64
N ILE A 324 9.53 5.67 3.51
CA ILE A 324 10.56 5.85 2.49
C ILE A 324 10.23 6.92 1.43
N ALA A 325 9.25 7.78 1.69
CA ALA A 325 8.79 8.82 0.76
C ALA A 325 9.94 9.70 0.21
N LEU A 326 10.96 9.97 1.03
CA LEU A 326 12.14 10.70 0.62
C LEU A 326 12.98 9.94 -0.42
N ALA A 327 13.05 8.62 -0.31
CA ALA A 327 13.86 7.79 -1.21
C ALA A 327 13.21 7.60 -2.58
N LEU A 328 11.88 7.60 -2.69
CA LEU A 328 11.17 7.20 -3.90
C LEU A 328 11.48 8.06 -5.14
N PRO A 329 11.66 9.40 -5.07
CA PRO A 329 12.14 10.17 -6.21
C PRO A 329 13.54 9.75 -6.70
N PHE A 330 14.45 9.36 -5.80
CA PHE A 330 15.76 8.81 -6.15
C PHE A 330 15.64 7.41 -6.77
N VAL A 331 14.73 6.58 -6.24
CA VAL A 331 14.41 5.27 -6.81
C VAL A 331 13.93 5.41 -8.26
N ILE A 332 12.97 6.29 -8.53
CA ILE A 332 12.48 6.54 -9.90
C ILE A 332 13.63 6.96 -10.82
N LYS A 333 14.50 7.89 -10.39
CA LYS A 333 15.68 8.29 -11.17
C LYS A 333 16.66 7.14 -11.39
N ALA A 334 16.87 6.28 -10.39
CA ALA A 334 17.76 5.12 -10.50
C ALA A 334 17.31 4.14 -11.59
N TYR A 335 16.00 3.93 -11.75
CA TYR A 335 15.46 3.14 -12.86
C TYR A 335 15.51 3.93 -14.17
N LYS A 336 15.12 5.18 -14.18
CA LYS A 336 15.12 6.05 -15.35
C LYS A 336 16.52 6.16 -16.00
N PHE A 337 17.56 6.20 -15.19
CA PHE A 337 18.95 6.25 -15.66
C PHE A 337 19.59 4.88 -15.81
N ASN A 338 18.81 3.81 -15.64
CA ASN A 338 19.23 2.43 -15.82
C ASN A 338 20.49 2.05 -15.01
N LEU A 339 20.53 2.45 -13.73
CA LEU A 339 21.64 2.13 -12.83
C LEU A 339 21.82 0.61 -12.68
N SER A 340 23.07 0.20 -12.57
CA SER A 340 23.42 -1.19 -12.22
C SER A 340 22.91 -1.56 -10.83
N ILE A 341 22.77 -2.87 -10.55
CA ILE A 341 22.35 -3.37 -9.24
C ILE A 341 23.31 -2.90 -8.14
N VAL A 342 24.60 -2.87 -8.40
CA VAL A 342 25.62 -2.38 -7.43
C VAL A 342 25.43 -0.89 -7.10
N GLU A 343 25.09 -0.07 -8.08
CA GLU A 343 24.85 1.35 -7.86
C GLU A 343 23.52 1.57 -7.12
N LYS A 344 22.46 0.82 -7.46
CA LYS A 344 21.20 0.84 -6.71
C LYS A 344 21.41 0.44 -5.26
N GLU A 345 22.22 -0.60 -4.99
CA GLU A 345 22.53 -1.04 -3.63
C GLU A 345 23.24 0.06 -2.83
N LYS A 346 24.27 0.70 -3.40
CA LYS A 346 24.96 1.84 -2.74
C LYS A 346 24.01 2.99 -2.43
N LEU A 347 23.17 3.36 -3.39
CA LEU A 347 22.19 4.43 -3.23
C LEU A 347 21.18 4.11 -2.15
N TYR A 348 20.61 2.90 -2.18
CA TYR A 348 19.53 2.54 -1.27
C TYR A 348 20.03 2.32 0.16
N ASN A 349 21.24 1.78 0.34
CA ASN A 349 21.87 1.68 1.66
C ASN A 349 22.17 3.07 2.25
N ALA A 350 22.62 4.03 1.44
CA ALA A 350 22.82 5.41 1.90
C ALA A 350 21.49 6.06 2.32
N LEU A 351 20.42 5.90 1.52
CA LEU A 351 19.10 6.44 1.83
C LEU A 351 18.47 5.73 3.06
N GLU A 352 18.64 4.41 3.19
CA GLU A 352 18.22 3.64 4.37
C GLU A 352 18.86 4.20 5.64
N SER A 353 20.18 4.38 5.61
CA SER A 353 20.95 4.95 6.73
C SER A 353 20.43 6.33 7.13
N LEU A 354 20.23 7.23 6.17
CA LEU A 354 19.76 8.58 6.44
C LEU A 354 18.32 8.61 6.98
N ILE A 355 17.42 7.81 6.41
CA ILE A 355 16.02 7.72 6.86
C ILE A 355 15.94 7.11 8.26
N LEU A 356 16.74 6.08 8.56
CA LEU A 356 16.77 5.49 9.90
C LEU A 356 17.25 6.50 10.94
N ARG A 357 18.33 7.24 10.65
CA ARG A 357 18.84 8.33 11.52
C ARG A 357 17.78 9.39 11.78
N ASP A 358 17.11 9.86 10.73
CA ASP A 358 16.04 10.86 10.86
C ASP A 358 14.91 10.39 11.78
N ARG A 359 14.53 9.13 11.67
CA ARG A 359 13.45 8.53 12.49
C ARG A 359 13.86 8.26 13.94
N LEU A 360 15.13 7.95 14.19
CA LEU A 360 15.67 7.74 15.55
C LEU A 360 15.86 9.08 16.25
N ILE A 361 16.46 10.04 15.57
CA ILE A 361 16.76 11.37 16.11
C ILE A 361 15.49 12.20 16.26
N GLY A 362 14.56 12.12 15.30
CA GLY A 362 13.29 12.85 15.35
C GLY A 362 13.45 14.36 15.22
N THR A 363 14.49 14.84 14.51
CA THR A 363 14.72 16.25 14.26
C THR A 363 13.63 16.88 13.39
N ARG A 364 13.42 18.21 13.54
CA ARG A 364 12.55 19.00 12.65
C ARG A 364 13.32 19.68 11.52
N ALA A 365 14.61 19.40 11.37
CA ALA A 365 15.41 19.98 10.32
C ALA A 365 14.92 19.54 8.93
N ASP A 366 14.94 20.46 7.97
CA ASP A 366 14.49 20.20 6.60
C ASP A 366 15.55 19.41 5.82
N MET A 367 15.37 18.10 5.74
CA MET A 367 16.23 17.19 4.98
C MET A 367 16.16 17.43 3.47
N ILE A 368 15.00 17.84 2.95
CA ILE A 368 14.81 18.13 1.53
C ILE A 368 15.77 19.24 1.10
N SER A 369 15.91 20.30 1.89
CA SER A 369 16.80 21.40 1.55
C SER A 369 18.29 21.01 1.56
N ARG A 370 18.69 19.95 2.31
CA ARG A 370 20.06 19.42 2.37
C ARG A 370 20.39 18.45 1.24
N LEU A 371 19.38 17.94 0.56
CA LEU A 371 19.54 16.94 -0.50
C LEU A 371 19.18 17.47 -1.90
N ASN A 372 18.48 18.62 -2.00
CA ASN A 372 17.93 19.05 -3.27
C ASN A 372 19.00 19.37 -4.32
N ASP A 373 20.13 19.95 -3.94
CA ASP A 373 21.24 20.27 -4.85
C ASP A 373 21.87 19.01 -5.47
N ILE A 374 22.14 17.99 -4.64
CA ILE A 374 22.69 16.72 -5.14
C ILE A 374 21.63 15.90 -5.89
N TYR A 375 20.35 16.04 -5.55
CA TYR A 375 19.26 15.44 -6.31
C TYR A 375 19.17 16.07 -7.71
N GLN A 376 19.38 17.39 -7.83
CA GLN A 376 19.41 18.09 -9.12
C GLN A 376 20.62 17.70 -9.97
N SER A 377 21.78 17.50 -9.35
CA SER A 377 22.98 17.04 -10.06
C SER A 377 22.91 15.58 -10.51
N PHE A 378 22.06 14.78 -9.87
CA PHE A 378 21.78 13.39 -10.29
C PHE A 378 20.81 13.42 -11.48
N SER A 379 21.35 13.45 -12.68
CA SER A 379 20.64 13.65 -13.95
C SER A 379 21.06 12.64 -15.01
N ALA A 380 20.39 12.68 -16.17
CA ALA A 380 20.74 11.80 -17.29
C ALA A 380 22.16 12.04 -17.82
N GLU A 381 22.66 13.28 -17.73
CA GLU A 381 24.02 13.68 -18.12
C GLU A 381 25.06 13.25 -17.09
N ASN A 382 24.64 13.10 -15.82
CA ASN A 382 25.49 12.66 -14.73
C ASN A 382 24.72 11.70 -13.79
N PRO A 383 24.57 10.42 -14.20
CA PRO A 383 23.79 9.44 -13.42
C PRO A 383 24.57 8.83 -12.25
N SER A 384 25.64 9.49 -11.75
CA SER A 384 26.47 8.99 -10.66
C SER A 384 25.76 9.09 -9.31
N VAL A 385 25.78 8.00 -8.54
CA VAL A 385 25.26 7.96 -7.15
C VAL A 385 26.30 8.44 -6.13
N THR A 386 27.57 8.56 -6.52
CA THR A 386 28.67 8.93 -5.63
C THR A 386 28.42 10.23 -4.87
N PRO A 387 27.97 11.34 -5.49
CA PRO A 387 27.73 12.59 -4.75
C PRO A 387 26.62 12.45 -3.68
N ILE A 388 25.64 11.55 -3.89
CA ILE A 388 24.56 11.26 -2.93
C ILE A 388 25.14 10.51 -1.73
N VAL A 389 25.93 9.47 -1.99
CA VAL A 389 26.59 8.67 -0.95
C VAL A 389 27.54 9.55 -0.12
N GLU A 390 28.35 10.38 -0.77
CA GLU A 390 29.25 11.34 -0.12
C GLU A 390 28.49 12.37 0.73
N ARG A 391 27.34 12.88 0.24
CA ARG A 391 26.50 13.79 1.03
C ARG A 391 25.93 13.10 2.27
N VAL A 392 25.47 11.86 2.17
CA VAL A 392 25.02 11.10 3.33
C VAL A 392 26.16 10.88 4.31
N GLN A 393 27.36 10.52 3.83
CA GLN A 393 28.53 10.38 4.70
C GLN A 393 28.92 11.69 5.37
N TYR A 394 28.89 12.80 4.65
CA TYR A 394 29.10 14.14 5.24
C TYR A 394 28.10 14.45 6.34
N LEU A 395 26.80 14.18 6.14
CA LEU A 395 25.77 14.39 7.17
C LEU A 395 25.98 13.51 8.42
N LYS A 396 26.62 12.35 8.28
CA LYS A 396 26.95 11.44 9.39
C LYS A 396 28.13 11.95 10.25
N GLU A 397 29.06 12.66 9.66
CA GLU A 397 30.36 12.99 10.27
C GLU A 397 30.49 14.48 10.66
N THR A 398 29.70 15.37 10.03
CA THR A 398 29.88 16.80 10.19
C THR A 398 29.51 17.30 11.59
N SER A 399 30.27 18.29 12.07
CA SER A 399 29.95 19.09 13.26
C SER A 399 29.43 20.49 12.92
N ASP A 400 29.28 20.84 11.62
CA ASP A 400 28.71 22.11 11.19
C ASP A 400 27.25 22.23 11.64
N TRP A 401 26.96 23.25 12.44
CA TRP A 401 25.65 23.46 13.09
C TRP A 401 24.45 23.38 12.13
N TRP A 402 24.61 23.79 10.87
CA TRP A 402 23.56 23.76 9.84
C TRP A 402 23.31 22.36 9.29
N TRP A 403 24.31 21.43 9.36
CA TRP A 403 24.30 20.11 8.77
C TRP A 403 24.27 18.97 9.78
N ALA A 404 24.67 19.22 11.03
CA ALA A 404 24.92 18.21 12.05
C ALA A 404 23.68 17.59 12.69
N TYR A 405 22.51 17.73 12.07
CA TYR A 405 21.25 17.22 12.64
C TYR A 405 21.13 15.68 12.60
N TRP A 406 21.89 15.01 11.74
CA TRP A 406 21.86 13.57 11.55
C TRP A 406 23.22 12.91 11.79
N ASN A 407 24.13 13.58 12.44
CA ASN A 407 25.48 13.11 12.66
C ASN A 407 25.55 12.01 13.72
N ASN A 408 26.75 11.44 13.88
CA ASN A 408 27.01 10.33 14.80
C ASN A 408 26.71 10.71 16.25
N GLU A 409 27.02 11.92 16.68
CA GLU A 409 26.76 12.40 18.05
C GLU A 409 25.25 12.44 18.34
N GLN A 410 24.45 12.97 17.42
CA GLN A 410 22.99 13.00 17.56
C GLN A 410 22.38 11.59 17.54
N LEU A 411 22.89 10.71 16.69
CA LEU A 411 22.45 9.31 16.64
C LEU A 411 22.77 8.60 17.95
N GLU A 412 23.99 8.67 18.43
CA GLU A 412 24.41 8.04 19.70
C GLU A 412 23.57 8.54 20.88
N TYR A 413 23.33 9.84 20.95
CA TYR A 413 22.43 10.42 21.95
C TYR A 413 21.01 9.85 21.86
N SER A 414 20.48 9.73 20.65
CA SER A 414 19.10 9.27 20.43
C SER A 414 18.87 7.80 20.73
N VAL A 415 19.87 6.93 20.53
CA VAL A 415 19.75 5.50 20.85
C VAL A 415 19.91 5.20 22.35
N ASN A 416 20.39 6.15 23.15
CA ASN A 416 20.43 6.04 24.61
C ASN A 416 19.05 6.20 25.27
N GLY A 417 18.05 6.69 24.54
CA GLY A 417 16.69 6.90 25.01
C GLY A 417 15.72 5.80 24.60
N TYR A 418 14.43 6.10 24.79
CA TYR A 418 13.34 5.24 24.32
C TYR A 418 13.28 5.18 22.80
N ILE A 419 13.34 3.97 22.27
CA ILE A 419 13.19 3.71 20.83
C ILE A 419 11.80 3.13 20.57
N LYS A 420 11.09 3.71 19.59
CA LYS A 420 9.78 3.20 19.19
C LYS A 420 9.84 1.73 18.79
N PRO A 421 8.89 0.88 19.24
CA PRO A 421 8.96 -0.57 19.06
C PRO A 421 9.23 -1.05 17.63
N TYR A 422 8.65 -0.40 16.61
CA TYR A 422 8.86 -0.78 15.22
C TYR A 422 10.29 -0.51 14.74
N LEU A 423 10.96 0.56 15.23
CA LEU A 423 12.37 0.83 14.93
C LEU A 423 13.29 -0.14 15.68
N ALA A 424 12.98 -0.45 16.93
CA ALA A 424 13.73 -1.45 17.68
C ALA A 424 13.65 -2.83 17.01
N LYS A 425 12.46 -3.25 16.54
CA LYS A 425 12.30 -4.49 15.74
C LYS A 425 13.17 -4.47 14.47
N TYR A 426 13.17 -3.35 13.76
CA TYR A 426 13.98 -3.18 12.56
C TYR A 426 15.49 -3.27 12.86
N ILE A 427 15.96 -2.56 13.86
CA ILE A 427 17.37 -2.58 14.30
C ILE A 427 17.79 -3.99 14.70
N LEU A 428 16.99 -4.67 15.54
CA LEU A 428 17.28 -6.03 16.00
C LEU A 428 17.25 -7.04 14.85
N TRP A 429 16.39 -6.86 13.86
CA TRP A 429 16.43 -7.68 12.64
C TRP A 429 17.71 -7.47 11.83
N LYS A 430 18.16 -6.23 11.66
CA LYS A 430 19.44 -5.94 11.00
C LYS A 430 20.62 -6.48 11.82
N TYR A 431 20.56 -6.37 13.15
CA TYR A 431 21.54 -6.92 14.06
C TYR A 431 21.61 -8.45 14.02
N GLU A 432 20.47 -9.12 13.89
CA GLU A 432 20.40 -10.57 13.66
C GLU A 432 21.22 -10.98 12.44
N ASN A 433 20.98 -10.30 11.31
CA ASN A 433 21.70 -10.57 10.06
C ASN A 433 23.20 -10.26 10.18
N TYR A 434 23.57 -9.23 10.94
CA TYR A 434 24.95 -8.88 11.24
C TYR A 434 25.65 -9.99 12.03
N LEU A 435 25.02 -10.49 13.10
CA LEU A 435 25.55 -11.57 13.93
C LEU A 435 25.71 -12.89 13.13
N GLU A 436 24.73 -13.25 12.33
CA GLU A 436 24.78 -14.46 11.51
C GLU A 436 25.84 -14.37 10.39
N ALA A 437 26.11 -13.19 9.86
CA ALA A 437 27.16 -12.97 8.86
C ALA A 437 28.57 -13.10 9.46
N GLN A 438 28.74 -12.86 10.76
CA GLN A 438 30.04 -13.00 11.42
C GLN A 438 30.45 -14.46 11.50
N GLY A 439 31.51 -14.82 10.77
CA GLY A 439 32.11 -16.16 10.83
C GLY A 439 31.48 -17.22 9.90
N LYS A 440 30.53 -16.86 9.06
CA LYS A 440 29.96 -17.77 8.06
C LYS A 440 30.13 -17.23 6.65
N GLY A 441 31.05 -17.80 5.87
CA GLY A 441 31.10 -17.54 4.45
C GLY A 441 29.81 -18.02 3.75
N GLY A 442 29.19 -17.16 2.92
CA GLY A 442 28.00 -17.53 2.14
C GLY A 442 26.68 -17.50 2.91
N TYR A 443 26.57 -16.71 3.99
CA TYR A 443 25.32 -16.48 4.70
C TYR A 443 24.29 -15.79 3.81
N ASN A 444 23.07 -16.35 3.76
CA ASN A 444 21.90 -15.70 3.12
C ASN A 444 21.11 -14.92 4.19
N PRO A 445 20.96 -13.60 4.04
CA PRO A 445 20.24 -12.79 5.01
C PRO A 445 18.79 -13.26 5.20
N ILE A 446 18.35 -13.33 6.45
CA ILE A 446 16.95 -13.60 6.79
C ILE A 446 16.13 -12.34 6.49
N ARG A 447 15.10 -12.48 5.66
CA ARG A 447 14.14 -11.39 5.40
C ARG A 447 13.27 -11.13 6.63
N PHE A 448 12.88 -9.86 6.81
CA PHE A 448 12.04 -9.46 7.95
C PHE A 448 10.68 -10.16 7.94
N ASP A 449 10.10 -10.38 6.77
CA ASP A 449 8.83 -11.08 6.56
C ASP A 449 8.91 -12.61 6.80
N ARG A 450 10.11 -13.17 6.98
CA ARG A 450 10.30 -14.58 7.35
C ARG A 450 10.26 -14.83 8.85
N ILE A 451 10.34 -13.78 9.65
CA ILE A 451 10.11 -13.86 11.10
C ILE A 451 8.61 -13.75 11.32
N GLU A 452 7.98 -14.83 11.77
CA GLU A 452 6.53 -14.88 11.97
C GLU A 452 6.06 -13.83 12.98
N SER A 453 5.38 -12.78 12.50
CA SER A 453 4.85 -11.69 13.31
C SER A 453 5.86 -11.22 14.39
N PRO A 454 6.98 -10.59 13.99
CA PRO A 454 8.08 -10.29 14.92
C PRO A 454 7.60 -9.41 16.09
N GLU A 455 7.92 -9.84 17.31
CA GLU A 455 7.61 -9.14 18.56
C GLU A 455 8.90 -8.76 19.28
N LEU A 456 8.82 -7.67 20.08
CA LEU A 456 9.86 -7.32 21.04
C LEU A 456 9.60 -8.06 22.36
N GLU A 457 10.55 -8.87 22.73
CA GLU A 457 10.61 -9.52 24.04
C GLU A 457 11.46 -8.68 24.98
N HIS A 458 11.00 -8.49 26.22
CA HIS A 458 11.80 -7.99 27.32
C HIS A 458 12.50 -9.18 27.97
N ILE A 459 13.81 -9.26 27.85
CA ILE A 459 14.61 -10.35 28.47
C ILE A 459 14.39 -10.34 29.98
N SER A 460 14.57 -9.20 30.65
CA SER A 460 14.01 -8.93 31.99
C SER A 460 12.55 -8.53 31.83
N PRO A 461 11.58 -9.26 32.40
CA PRO A 461 10.15 -9.04 32.15
C PRO A 461 9.67 -7.69 32.70
N GLN A 462 8.66 -7.10 32.02
CA GLN A 462 8.06 -5.84 32.45
C GLN A 462 7.34 -5.95 33.81
N THR A 463 6.77 -7.12 34.09
CA THR A 463 6.07 -7.39 35.34
C THR A 463 6.69 -8.60 36.02
N PRO A 464 7.07 -8.51 37.31
CA PRO A 464 7.60 -9.64 38.05
C PRO A 464 6.60 -10.80 38.09
N THR A 465 7.11 -12.02 37.93
CA THR A 465 6.31 -13.24 37.99
C THR A 465 5.82 -13.48 39.41
N ASN A 466 4.53 -13.79 39.59
CA ASN A 466 3.92 -14.10 40.90
C ASN A 466 4.08 -13.02 41.99
N GLY A 467 4.26 -11.76 41.60
CA GLY A 467 4.43 -10.65 42.55
C GLY A 467 5.81 -10.60 43.23
N GLU A 468 6.75 -11.45 42.83
CA GLU A 468 8.13 -11.37 43.27
C GLU A 468 8.86 -10.24 42.57
N PRO A 469 9.46 -9.29 43.29
CA PRO A 469 10.10 -8.11 42.67
C PRO A 469 11.37 -8.45 41.89
N ILE A 470 11.89 -9.66 42.03
CA ILE A 470 13.10 -10.13 41.37
C ILE A 470 12.74 -11.41 40.64
N ALA A 471 12.49 -11.30 39.36
CA ALA A 471 12.47 -12.48 38.50
C ALA A 471 13.85 -13.15 38.62
N ALA A 472 13.87 -14.47 38.73
CA ALA A 472 15.12 -15.20 38.72
C ALA A 472 15.93 -14.81 37.49
N GLY A 473 17.08 -14.19 37.66
CA GLY A 473 17.91 -13.77 36.56
C GLY A 473 18.49 -12.36 36.65
N TYR A 474 18.07 -11.53 37.60
CA TYR A 474 18.72 -10.24 37.87
C TYR A 474 18.57 -9.88 39.35
N SER A 475 19.60 -9.23 39.90
CA SER A 475 19.72 -9.00 41.34
C SER A 475 19.00 -7.73 41.82
N GLU A 476 18.69 -6.79 40.92
CA GLU A 476 18.15 -5.48 41.28
C GLU A 476 17.09 -5.02 40.25
N TYR A 477 15.83 -5.11 40.65
CA TYR A 477 14.69 -4.62 39.87
C TYR A 477 13.99 -3.49 40.65
N ASP A 478 14.64 -2.34 40.66
CA ASP A 478 14.19 -1.12 41.31
C ASP A 478 13.64 -0.08 40.32
N GLU A 479 13.33 1.11 40.80
CA GLU A 479 12.84 2.20 39.91
C GLU A 479 13.92 2.69 38.94
N ASP A 480 15.22 2.60 39.31
CA ASP A 480 16.33 2.91 38.42
C ASP A 480 16.44 1.88 37.29
N PHE A 481 16.25 0.60 37.60
CA PHE A 481 16.21 -0.45 36.60
C PHE A 481 15.07 -0.20 35.59
N LYS A 482 13.87 0.10 36.08
CA LYS A 482 12.71 0.37 35.22
C LYS A 482 12.94 1.57 34.31
N ARG A 483 13.58 2.62 34.80
CA ARG A 483 13.83 3.85 34.06
C ARG A 483 14.93 3.70 33.00
N GLU A 484 16.01 2.98 33.30
CA GLU A 484 17.23 2.98 32.50
C GLU A 484 17.47 1.69 31.72
N TYR A 485 17.03 0.54 32.25
CA TYR A 485 17.36 -0.76 31.68
C TYR A 485 16.19 -1.52 31.07
N LEU A 486 14.96 -1.32 31.57
CA LEU A 486 13.81 -2.10 31.15
C LEU A 486 13.55 -1.93 29.64
N ASP A 487 13.44 -0.69 29.17
CA ASP A 487 13.17 -0.35 27.78
C ASP A 487 14.45 -0.03 26.97
N CYS A 488 15.59 -0.53 27.40
CA CYS A 488 16.88 -0.40 26.72
C CYS A 488 17.03 -1.43 25.60
N LEU A 489 17.68 -1.07 24.48
CA LEU A 489 17.98 -2.02 23.39
C LEU A 489 18.71 -3.28 23.87
N GLY A 490 19.56 -3.16 24.88
CA GLY A 490 20.25 -4.29 25.49
C GLY A 490 19.32 -5.31 26.14
N ASN A 491 18.15 -4.87 26.60
CA ASN A 491 17.13 -5.72 27.21
C ASN A 491 16.05 -6.20 26.21
N TYR A 492 16.11 -5.78 24.96
CA TYR A 492 15.18 -6.22 23.91
C TYR A 492 15.73 -7.39 23.11
N LEU A 493 14.83 -8.31 22.76
CA LEU A 493 15.10 -9.45 21.90
C LEU A 493 14.01 -9.57 20.83
N LEU A 494 14.36 -9.97 19.62
CA LEU A 494 13.40 -10.24 18.58
C LEU A 494 12.93 -11.70 18.67
N LEU A 495 11.62 -11.91 18.78
CA LEU A 495 10.99 -13.23 18.78
C LEU A 495 9.85 -13.31 17.76
N SER A 496 9.45 -14.54 17.40
CA SER A 496 8.14 -14.74 16.77
C SER A 496 7.03 -14.55 17.80
N LYS A 497 5.86 -14.13 17.34
CA LYS A 497 4.68 -13.95 18.23
C LYS A 497 4.33 -15.22 19.00
N SER A 498 4.38 -16.39 18.33
CA SER A 498 4.09 -17.67 18.97
C SER A 498 5.07 -17.97 20.13
N HIS A 499 6.36 -17.72 19.92
CA HIS A 499 7.38 -17.89 20.95
C HIS A 499 7.17 -16.90 22.09
N ASN A 500 6.99 -15.61 21.79
CA ASN A 500 6.76 -14.57 22.78
C ASN A 500 5.54 -14.87 23.68
N CYS A 501 4.43 -15.31 23.08
CA CYS A 501 3.24 -15.70 23.82
C CYS A 501 3.47 -16.93 24.72
N SER A 502 4.34 -17.88 24.32
CA SER A 502 4.60 -19.10 25.09
C SER A 502 5.44 -18.87 26.34
N ILE A 503 6.38 -17.92 26.26
CA ILE A 503 7.28 -17.63 27.40
C ILE A 503 6.72 -16.53 28.33
N GLY A 504 5.94 -15.59 27.82
CA GLY A 504 5.31 -14.53 28.60
C GLY A 504 6.26 -13.85 29.59
N ASN A 505 5.81 -13.65 30.83
CA ASN A 505 6.60 -13.09 31.94
C ASN A 505 7.35 -14.15 32.76
N SER A 506 7.72 -15.29 32.14
CA SER A 506 8.48 -16.34 32.84
C SER A 506 9.81 -15.80 33.37
N PRO A 507 10.37 -16.43 34.45
CA PRO A 507 11.69 -16.11 34.94
C PRO A 507 12.77 -16.24 33.86
N PHE A 508 13.80 -15.42 33.90
CA PHE A 508 14.86 -15.39 32.89
C PHE A 508 15.47 -16.77 32.61
N LYS A 509 15.68 -17.60 33.64
CA LYS A 509 16.19 -18.95 33.48
C LYS A 509 15.36 -19.78 32.49
N ASP A 510 14.04 -19.75 32.63
CA ASP A 510 13.13 -20.53 31.78
C ASP A 510 13.06 -19.95 30.36
N LYS A 511 13.11 -18.62 30.23
CA LYS A 511 13.19 -17.93 28.94
C LYS A 511 14.48 -18.28 28.19
N ARG A 512 15.64 -18.21 28.89
CA ARG A 512 16.96 -18.47 28.34
C ARG A 512 17.06 -19.83 27.65
N ASP A 513 16.52 -20.86 28.26
CA ASP A 513 16.57 -22.21 27.71
C ASP A 513 15.77 -22.37 26.41
N SER A 514 14.80 -21.47 26.17
CA SER A 514 14.02 -21.42 24.95
C SER A 514 14.69 -20.62 23.81
N TYR A 515 15.75 -19.86 24.07
CA TYR A 515 16.43 -18.96 23.16
C TYR A 515 17.41 -19.70 22.21
N THR A 516 16.90 -20.47 21.25
CA THR A 516 17.74 -21.35 20.41
C THR A 516 17.76 -21.01 18.93
N TYR A 517 16.78 -20.27 18.42
CA TYR A 517 16.54 -20.13 17.00
C TYR A 517 17.39 -19.04 16.34
N LEU A 518 17.35 -17.79 16.85
CA LEU A 518 18.07 -16.66 16.27
C LEU A 518 19.48 -16.50 16.86
N ALA A 519 20.40 -15.85 16.11
CA ALA A 519 21.76 -15.59 16.58
C ALA A 519 21.78 -14.71 17.83
N GLN A 520 20.94 -13.69 17.90
CA GLN A 520 20.81 -12.85 19.08
C GLN A 520 20.28 -13.61 20.30
N GLN A 521 19.50 -14.68 20.13
CA GLN A 521 19.07 -15.55 21.21
C GLN A 521 20.28 -16.38 21.73
N ARG A 522 21.04 -16.96 20.82
CA ARG A 522 22.29 -17.68 21.15
C ARG A 522 23.36 -16.76 21.75
N GLU A 523 23.37 -15.48 21.37
CA GLU A 523 24.22 -14.46 21.99
C GLU A 523 23.91 -14.34 23.51
N ILE A 524 22.64 -14.21 23.89
CA ILE A 524 22.21 -14.12 25.29
C ILE A 524 22.59 -15.38 26.07
N GLN A 525 22.40 -16.56 25.49
CA GLN A 525 22.84 -17.81 26.12
C GLN A 525 24.36 -17.84 26.40
N LYS A 526 25.16 -17.36 25.44
CA LYS A 526 26.64 -17.30 25.60
C LYS A 526 27.11 -16.26 26.61
N MET A 527 26.36 -15.18 26.79
CA MET A 527 26.68 -14.12 27.76
C MET A 527 26.36 -14.53 29.21
N THR A 528 25.61 -15.60 29.42
CA THR A 528 25.11 -16.01 30.71
C THR A 528 25.66 -17.38 31.14
N ASN A 529 25.87 -17.57 32.44
CA ASN A 529 26.30 -18.84 33.03
C ASN A 529 25.12 -19.86 33.00
N GLU A 530 25.41 -21.13 32.67
CA GLU A 530 24.38 -22.18 32.60
C GLU A 530 23.90 -22.64 33.97
N GLU A 531 24.81 -22.68 34.97
CA GLU A 531 24.47 -23.16 36.32
C GLU A 531 23.60 -22.17 37.10
N ASN A 532 23.89 -20.86 36.95
CA ASN A 532 23.13 -19.79 37.58
C ASN A 532 22.94 -18.64 36.62
N PRO A 533 21.98 -18.75 35.68
CA PRO A 533 21.78 -17.74 34.66
C PRO A 533 21.19 -16.46 35.25
N LEU A 534 21.94 -15.37 35.19
CA LEU A 534 21.53 -14.04 35.58
C LEU A 534 21.59 -13.10 34.41
N TRP A 535 20.57 -12.24 34.27
CA TRP A 535 20.54 -11.15 33.26
C TRP A 535 20.69 -9.81 33.97
N THR A 536 21.95 -9.46 34.30
CA THR A 536 22.30 -8.30 35.12
C THR A 536 22.33 -7.00 34.35
N LYS A 537 22.35 -5.86 35.07
CA LYS A 537 22.54 -4.52 34.50
C LYS A 537 23.83 -4.43 33.67
N GLU A 538 24.90 -5.09 34.09
CA GLU A 538 26.18 -5.15 33.38
C GLU A 538 26.04 -5.85 32.02
N LEU A 539 25.34 -6.98 31.96
CA LEU A 539 25.11 -7.73 30.73
C LEU A 539 24.18 -6.97 29.77
N ILE A 540 23.17 -6.29 30.31
CA ILE A 540 22.32 -5.40 29.52
C ILE A 540 23.16 -4.28 28.87
N ASN A 541 24.03 -3.64 29.65
CA ASN A 541 24.93 -2.60 29.17
C ASN A 541 25.96 -3.12 28.15
N GLU A 542 26.54 -4.31 28.40
CA GLU A 542 27.46 -4.92 27.45
C GLU A 542 26.79 -5.18 26.10
N ARG A 543 25.61 -5.78 26.13
CA ARG A 543 24.86 -6.04 24.92
C ARG A 543 24.38 -4.75 24.22
N TYR A 544 23.94 -3.77 25.02
CA TYR A 544 23.59 -2.44 24.52
C TYR A 544 24.74 -1.81 23.74
N LYS A 545 25.96 -1.81 24.28
CA LYS A 545 27.15 -1.29 23.60
C LYS A 545 27.41 -1.99 22.28
N LYS A 546 27.30 -3.32 22.21
CA LYS A 546 27.46 -4.10 20.98
C LYS A 546 26.43 -3.69 19.92
N ILE A 547 25.17 -3.49 20.32
CA ILE A 547 24.11 -3.05 19.40
C ILE A 547 24.36 -1.61 18.93
N VAL A 548 24.79 -0.70 19.81
CA VAL A 548 25.14 0.67 19.44
C VAL A 548 26.33 0.72 18.48
N GLU A 549 27.40 -0.04 18.76
CA GLU A 549 28.55 -0.17 17.84
C GLU A 549 28.11 -0.66 16.45
N PHE A 550 27.22 -1.66 16.42
CA PHE A 550 26.62 -2.11 15.16
C PHE A 550 25.84 -0.99 14.46
N ILE A 551 24.98 -0.25 15.18
CA ILE A 551 24.19 0.86 14.61
C ILE A 551 25.13 1.92 14.02
N MET A 552 26.16 2.32 14.78
CA MET A 552 27.11 3.37 14.38
C MET A 552 27.98 2.96 13.19
N SER A 553 28.32 1.68 13.08
CA SER A 553 29.12 1.16 11.97
C SER A 553 28.31 0.90 10.69
N THR A 554 27.01 0.61 10.82
CA THR A 554 26.17 0.21 9.70
C THR A 554 25.37 1.39 9.12
N PHE A 555 24.84 2.22 9.96
CA PHE A 555 23.97 3.32 9.61
C PHE A 555 24.66 4.68 9.91
#